data_1b32d601b7c607e54692351d3e10a678
#
_entry.id   1b32d601b7c607e54692351d3e10a678
#
_cell.length_a   1.000
_cell.length_b   1.000
_cell.length_c   1.000
_cell.angle_alpha   90.00
_cell.angle_beta   90.00
_cell.angle_gamma   90.00
#
_symmetry.space_group_name_H-M   'P 1'
#
loop_
_entity.id
_entity.type
_entity.pdbx_description
1 polymer ?
#
loop_
_entity_poly.entity_id
_entity_poly.type
_entity_poly.pdbx_seq_one_letter_code
_entity_poly.pdbx_strand_id
1 'polypeptide(L)' 'MTADESLDRAEAQVGRLESLREQLERTDDPEQAVQILGEISQLAKEIEAELQRAKRDADARPR' A
#
# COMPACT_ATOMS: atom_id res chain seq x y z
N MET A 1 -6.06 10.13 13.90
CA MET A 1 -5.27 10.19 12.64
C MET A 1 -5.99 11.09 11.64
N THR A 2 -5.29 12.00 11.02
CA THR A 2 -5.87 12.90 10.02
C THR A 2 -5.87 12.26 8.64
N ALA A 3 -6.66 12.82 7.71
CA ALA A 3 -6.67 12.37 6.33
C ALA A 3 -5.29 12.54 5.68
N ASP A 4 -4.59 13.64 6.00
CA ASP A 4 -3.26 13.89 5.47
C ASP A 4 -2.26 12.84 5.94
N GLU A 5 -2.33 12.43 7.20
CA GLU A 5 -1.46 11.38 7.73
C GLU A 5 -1.73 10.04 7.05
N SER A 6 -3.00 9.71 6.83
CA SER A 6 -3.37 8.48 6.12
C SER A 6 -2.87 8.50 4.69
N LEU A 7 -2.96 9.64 4.01
CA LEU A 7 -2.48 9.78 2.64
C LEU A 7 -0.96 9.67 2.57
N ASP A 8 -0.26 10.25 3.54
CA ASP A 8 1.21 10.12 3.62
C ASP A 8 1.63 8.67 3.79
N ARG A 9 0.90 7.91 4.62
CA ARG A 9 1.17 6.49 4.78
C ARG A 9 0.89 5.72 3.50
N ALA A 10 -0.20 6.05 2.83
CA ALA A 10 -0.54 5.40 1.56
C ALA A 10 0.55 5.66 0.51
N GLU A 11 1.06 6.87 0.45
CA GLU A 11 2.16 7.19 -0.47
C GLU A 11 3.42 6.38 -0.16
N ALA A 12 3.76 6.26 1.13
CA ALA A 12 4.91 5.45 1.54
C ALA A 12 4.71 3.97 1.16
N GLN A 13 3.48 3.48 1.32
CA GLN A 13 3.14 2.11 0.96
C GLN A 13 3.19 1.88 -0.55
N VAL A 14 2.77 2.87 -1.34
CA VAL A 14 2.89 2.79 -2.80
C VAL A 14 4.36 2.73 -3.22
N GLY A 15 5.23 3.51 -2.58
CA GLY A 15 6.66 3.43 -2.83
C GLY A 15 7.21 2.04 -2.55
N ARG A 16 6.78 1.44 -1.45
CA ARG A 16 7.17 0.06 -1.12
C ARG A 16 6.64 -0.94 -2.17
N LEU A 17 5.42 -0.72 -2.63
CA LEU A 17 4.81 -1.55 -3.66
C LEU A 17 5.64 -1.52 -4.95
N GLU A 18 6.08 -0.35 -5.36
CA GLU A 18 6.93 -0.20 -6.54
C GLU A 18 8.25 -0.94 -6.37
N SER A 19 8.83 -0.88 -5.17
CA SER A 19 10.06 -1.58 -4.85
C SER A 19 9.87 -3.10 -4.94
N LEU A 20 8.75 -3.60 -4.42
CA LEU A 20 8.42 -5.03 -4.51
C LEU A 20 8.19 -5.46 -5.96
N ARG A 21 7.58 -4.61 -6.76
CA ARG A 21 7.38 -4.89 -8.17
C ARG A 21 8.71 -5.03 -8.90
N GLU A 22 9.65 -4.15 -8.60
CA GLU A 22 10.99 -4.22 -9.17
C GLU A 22 11.70 -5.51 -8.77
N GLN A 23 11.58 -5.91 -7.51
CA GLN A 23 12.13 -7.16 -7.04
C GLN A 23 11.54 -8.35 -7.78
N LEU A 24 10.23 -8.32 -8.01
CA LEU A 24 9.55 -9.38 -8.75
C LEU A 24 10.06 -9.48 -10.18
N GLU A 25 10.30 -8.35 -10.83
CA GLU A 25 10.82 -8.34 -12.21
C GLU A 25 12.23 -8.91 -12.29
N ARG A 26 13.01 -8.82 -11.22
CA ARG A 26 14.41 -9.29 -11.18
C ARG A 26 14.55 -10.72 -10.71
N THR A 27 13.51 -11.30 -10.11
CA THR A 27 13.64 -12.62 -9.53
C THR A 27 13.44 -13.72 -10.58
N ASP A 28 14.31 -14.72 -10.54
CA ASP A 28 14.21 -15.90 -11.39
C ASP A 28 13.70 -17.11 -10.63
N ASP A 29 13.55 -16.99 -9.31
CA ASP A 29 13.15 -18.08 -8.44
C ASP A 29 11.62 -18.06 -8.27
N PRO A 30 10.90 -19.12 -8.73
CA PRO A 30 9.45 -19.16 -8.61
C PRO A 30 8.93 -19.07 -7.18
N GLU A 31 9.62 -19.66 -6.21
CA GLU A 31 9.20 -19.59 -4.82
C GLU A 31 9.31 -18.17 -4.28
N GLN A 32 10.39 -17.49 -4.62
CA GLN A 32 10.59 -16.10 -4.23
C GLN A 32 9.55 -15.21 -4.88
N ALA A 33 9.22 -15.48 -6.15
CA ALA A 33 8.19 -14.73 -6.85
C ALA A 33 6.84 -14.85 -6.16
N VAL A 34 6.47 -16.03 -5.70
CA VAL A 34 5.23 -16.26 -4.97
C VAL A 34 5.23 -15.48 -3.65
N GLN A 35 6.34 -15.48 -2.94
CA GLN A 35 6.46 -14.72 -1.69
C GLN A 35 6.29 -13.21 -1.93
N ILE A 36 6.94 -12.70 -2.97
CA ILE A 36 6.83 -11.28 -3.31
C ILE A 36 5.40 -10.93 -3.68
N LEU A 37 4.73 -11.77 -4.46
CA LEU A 37 3.32 -11.56 -4.81
C LEU A 37 2.42 -11.54 -3.57
N GLY A 38 2.71 -12.40 -2.59
CA GLY A 38 2.00 -12.39 -1.31
C GLY A 38 2.18 -11.08 -0.56
N GLU A 39 3.40 -10.55 -0.54
CA GLU A 39 3.68 -9.26 0.08
C GLU A 39 2.97 -8.11 -0.64
N ILE A 40 2.96 -8.14 -1.97
CA ILE A 40 2.26 -7.14 -2.77
C ILE A 40 0.76 -7.17 -2.45
N SER A 41 0.18 -8.35 -2.38
CA SER A 41 -1.24 -8.52 -2.06
C SER A 41 -1.57 -7.95 -0.67
N GLN A 42 -0.75 -8.25 0.32
CA GLN A 42 -0.93 -7.75 1.67
C GLN A 42 -0.81 -6.23 1.70
N LEU A 43 0.19 -5.68 1.03
CA LEU A 43 0.41 -4.25 0.97
C LEU A 43 -0.74 -3.53 0.27
N ALA A 44 -1.29 -4.13 -0.79
CA ALA A 44 -2.44 -3.55 -1.49
C ALA A 44 -3.64 -3.42 -0.55
N LYS A 45 -3.86 -4.40 0.32
CA LYS A 45 -4.93 -4.33 1.32
C LYS A 45 -4.67 -3.23 2.34
N GLU A 46 -3.44 -3.05 2.75
CA GLU A 46 -3.08 -1.98 3.68
C GLU A 46 -3.29 -0.60 3.06
N ILE A 47 -2.92 -0.44 1.79
CA ILE A 47 -3.13 0.81 1.06
C ILE A 47 -4.62 1.11 0.98
N GLU A 48 -5.44 0.13 0.63
CA GLU A 48 -6.88 0.29 0.56
C GLU A 48 -7.45 0.73 1.90
N ALA A 49 -7.02 0.11 2.99
CA ALA A 49 -7.48 0.47 4.33
C ALA A 49 -7.10 1.90 4.69
N GLU A 50 -5.89 2.34 4.35
CA GLU A 50 -5.46 3.72 4.61
C GLU A 50 -6.26 4.73 3.79
N LEU A 51 -6.54 4.42 2.54
CA LEU A 51 -7.34 5.30 1.69
C LEU A 51 -8.77 5.43 2.20
N GLN A 52 -9.36 4.32 2.66
CA GLN A 52 -10.70 4.36 3.24
C GLN A 52 -10.73 5.13 4.54
N ARG A 53 -9.68 5.02 5.34
CA ARG A 53 -9.56 5.80 6.57
C ARG A 53 -9.47 7.29 6.27
N ALA A 54 -8.67 7.66 5.28
CA ALA A 54 -8.55 9.04 4.83
C ALA A 54 -9.89 9.58 4.34
N LYS A 55 -10.63 8.77 3.59
CA LYS A 55 -11.94 9.15 3.09
C LYS A 55 -12.92 9.41 4.25
N ARG A 56 -12.94 8.53 5.24
CA ARG A 56 -13.82 8.70 6.41
C ARG A 56 -13.49 9.96 7.18
N ASP A 57 -12.20 10.24 7.37
CA ASP A 57 -11.77 11.46 8.06
C ASP A 57 -12.22 12.70 7.29
N ALA A 58 -12.07 12.69 5.97
CA ALA A 58 -12.49 13.82 5.14
C ALA A 58 -14.00 14.02 5.20
N ASP A 59 -14.77 12.93 5.16
CA ASP A 59 -16.24 12.99 5.21
C ASP A 59 -16.75 13.44 6.58
N ALA A 60 -16.00 13.17 7.65
CA ALA A 60 -16.38 13.52 9.01
C ALA A 60 -16.08 14.97 9.39
N ARG A 61 -15.31 15.69 8.58
CA ARG A 61 -14.96 17.08 8.89
C ARG A 61 -16.15 18.02 8.68
N PRO A 62 -16.38 18.94 9.62
CA PRO A 62 -17.38 20.00 9.41
C PRO A 62 -17.00 20.89 8.24
N ARG A 63 -17.98 21.33 7.50
CA ARG A 63 -17.77 22.25 6.36
C ARG A 63 -18.17 23.65 6.72
#